data_7ac45599ca694b030356fe7cc83b8a08
#
_entry.id   7ac45599ca694b030356fe7cc83b8a08
#
_cell.length_a   1.000
_cell.length_b   1.000
_cell.length_c   1.000
_cell.angle_alpha   90.00
_cell.angle_beta   90.00
_cell.angle_gamma   90.00
#
_symmetry.space_group_name_H-M   'P 1'
#
loop_
_entity.id
_entity.type
_entity.pdbx_description
1 polymer ?
#
loop_
_entity_poly.entity_id
_entity_poly.type
_entity_poly.pdbx_seq_one_letter_code
_entity_poly.pdbx_strand_id
1 'polypeptide(L)'
;KSMRQVAGELNAVIQAYKWAKDNGYKNINIFYDYVGVEAWVSGGWKAKNKFTKMYAEYLRKPFLSGELKFFKVSGHSGNIGNDRADFMCKMAFKERECYNLD
;
A
#
# COMPACT_ATOMS: atom_id res chain seq x y z
N LYS A 1 -14.32 10.72 -1.19
CA LYS A 1 -14.44 9.46 -0.49
C LYS A 1 -14.51 9.68 1.01
N SER A 2 -15.25 8.85 1.68
CA SER A 2 -15.34 8.99 3.13
C SER A 2 -14.04 8.54 3.78
N MET A 3 -13.72 9.12 4.93
CA MET A 3 -12.53 8.74 5.68
C MET A 3 -12.57 7.28 6.09
N ARG A 4 -13.76 6.77 6.32
CA ARG A 4 -13.95 5.37 6.68
C ARG A 4 -13.47 4.43 5.58
N GLN A 5 -13.83 4.75 4.33
CA GLN A 5 -13.39 3.95 3.19
C GLN A 5 -11.87 4.08 2.99
N VAL A 6 -11.36 5.28 3.14
CA VAL A 6 -9.93 5.53 3.01
C VAL A 6 -9.17 4.75 4.08
N ALA A 7 -9.63 4.79 5.32
CA ALA A 7 -8.95 4.07 6.40
C ALA A 7 -8.90 2.56 6.11
N GLY A 8 -9.98 2.01 5.54
CA GLY A 8 -9.99 0.61 5.18
C GLY A 8 -8.95 0.28 4.11
N GLU A 9 -8.83 1.16 3.12
CA GLU A 9 -7.84 0.97 2.07
C GLU A 9 -6.42 1.02 2.62
N LEU A 10 -6.13 2.02 3.45
CA LEU A 10 -4.82 2.16 4.03
C LEU A 10 -4.49 0.99 4.96
N ASN A 11 -5.47 0.52 5.70
CA ASN A 11 -5.27 -0.63 6.58
C ASN A 11 -4.94 -1.89 5.75
N ALA A 12 -5.58 -2.05 4.61
CA ALA A 12 -5.29 -3.19 3.75
C ALA A 12 -3.84 -3.15 3.27
N VAL A 13 -3.34 -1.96 2.95
CA VAL A 13 -1.94 -1.80 2.54
C VAL A 13 -1.01 -2.20 3.68
N ILE A 14 -1.31 -1.76 4.90
CA ILE A 14 -0.50 -2.11 6.07
C ILE A 14 -0.49 -3.62 6.26
N GLN A 15 -1.64 -4.27 6.14
CA GLN A 15 -1.71 -5.71 6.33
C GLN A 15 -0.93 -6.46 5.25
N ALA A 16 -1.01 -5.99 4.01
CA ALA A 16 -0.25 -6.58 2.93
C ALA A 16 1.26 -6.47 3.20
N TYR A 17 1.70 -5.31 3.62
CA TYR A 17 3.11 -5.10 3.94
C TYR A 17 3.55 -6.02 5.09
N LYS A 18 2.75 -6.09 6.15
CA LYS A 18 3.09 -6.94 7.29
C LYS A 18 3.17 -8.40 6.88
N TRP A 19 2.21 -8.85 6.08
CA TRP A 19 2.23 -10.23 5.61
C TRP A 19 3.51 -10.53 4.85
N ALA A 20 3.90 -9.62 3.96
CA ALA A 20 5.10 -9.84 3.16
C ALA A 20 6.35 -9.89 4.04
N LYS A 21 6.44 -9.00 5.02
CA LYS A 21 7.58 -9.01 5.93
C LYS A 21 7.63 -10.29 6.75
N ASP A 22 6.47 -10.73 7.24
CA ASP A 22 6.40 -11.96 8.04
C ASP A 22 6.78 -13.18 7.23
N ASN A 23 6.66 -13.11 5.91
CA ASN A 23 7.02 -14.21 5.03
C ASN A 23 8.40 -14.04 4.40
N GLY A 24 9.18 -13.10 4.87
CA GLY A 24 10.58 -12.97 4.50
C GLY A 24 10.86 -12.20 3.22
N TYR A 25 9.87 -11.56 2.65
CA TYR A 25 10.08 -10.78 1.44
C TYR A 25 10.77 -9.46 1.75
N LYS A 26 11.73 -9.09 0.90
CA LYS A 26 12.48 -7.86 1.05
C LYS A 26 12.13 -6.84 -0.01
N ASN A 27 11.49 -7.25 -1.08
CA ASN A 27 11.06 -6.36 -2.15
C ASN A 27 9.54 -6.47 -2.23
N ILE A 28 8.86 -5.40 -1.83
CA ILE A 28 7.41 -5.40 -1.71
C ILE A 28 6.85 -4.32 -2.62
N ASN A 29 5.98 -4.71 -3.54
CA ASN A 29 5.39 -3.79 -4.50
C ASN A 29 3.89 -3.71 -4.27
N ILE A 30 3.41 -2.50 -4.05
CA ILE A 30 1.99 -2.24 -3.85
C ILE A 30 1.44 -1.54 -5.09
N PHE A 31 0.52 -2.19 -5.77
CA PHE A 31 -0.18 -1.60 -6.90
C PHE A 31 -1.52 -1.09 -6.39
N TYR A 32 -1.85 0.14 -6.70
CA TYR A 32 -3.03 0.77 -6.10
C TYR A 32 -3.71 1.69 -7.11
N ASP A 33 -4.97 2.03 -6.84
CA ASP A 33 -5.68 2.99 -7.70
C ASP A 33 -6.03 4.29 -6.98
N TYR A 34 -6.06 4.33 -5.66
CA TYR A 34 -6.35 5.54 -4.91
C TYR A 34 -5.06 6.29 -4.57
N VAL A 35 -4.93 7.51 -5.07
CA VAL A 35 -3.68 8.25 -4.99
C VAL A 35 -3.18 8.46 -3.56
N GLY A 36 -4.07 8.53 -2.59
CA GLY A 36 -3.67 8.72 -1.19
C GLY A 36 -2.79 7.61 -0.64
N VAL A 37 -2.89 6.41 -1.22
CA VAL A 37 -2.08 5.27 -0.77
C VAL A 37 -0.60 5.64 -0.75
N GLU A 38 -0.12 6.26 -1.80
CA GLU A 38 1.28 6.67 -1.87
C GLU A 38 1.50 8.09 -1.38
N ALA A 39 0.56 8.99 -1.64
CA ALA A 39 0.77 10.41 -1.38
C ALA A 39 1.09 10.72 0.08
N TRP A 40 0.45 10.04 1.00
CA TRP A 40 0.73 10.25 2.41
C TRP A 40 2.09 9.69 2.82
N VAL A 41 2.52 8.59 2.24
CA VAL A 41 3.81 7.99 2.57
C VAL A 41 4.95 8.80 1.98
N SER A 42 4.81 9.23 0.73
CA SER A 42 5.85 10.00 0.04
C SER A 42 5.95 11.43 0.52
N GLY A 43 4.90 11.94 1.16
CA GLY A 43 4.88 13.33 1.60
C GLY A 43 4.17 14.27 0.63
N GLY A 44 3.60 13.76 -0.45
CA GLY A 44 2.85 14.58 -1.38
C GLY A 44 1.59 15.16 -0.78
N TRP A 45 0.99 14.43 0.15
CA TRP A 45 -0.16 14.90 0.92
C TRP A 45 0.23 14.94 2.39
N LYS A 46 -0.19 16.00 3.05
CA LYS A 46 0.08 16.15 4.48
C LYS A 46 -0.90 15.30 5.29
N ALA A 47 -0.37 14.47 6.15
CA ALA A 47 -1.21 13.67 7.05
C ALA A 47 -1.72 14.56 8.16
N LYS A 48 -3.04 14.66 8.30
CA LYS A 48 -3.64 15.58 9.25
C LYS A 48 -4.33 14.89 10.42
N ASN A 49 -4.81 13.68 10.25
CA ASN A 49 -5.45 12.99 11.35
C ASN A 49 -4.54 11.89 11.88
N LYS A 50 -4.94 11.37 13.02
CA LYS A 50 -4.14 10.39 13.74
C LYS A 50 -3.85 9.15 12.91
N PHE A 51 -4.85 8.67 12.19
CA PHE A 51 -4.70 7.45 11.42
C PHE A 51 -3.77 7.63 10.22
N THR A 52 -3.93 8.72 9.47
CA THR A 52 -3.06 8.96 8.31
C THR A 52 -1.63 9.25 8.75
N LYS A 53 -1.44 9.86 9.91
CA LYS A 53 -0.10 10.06 10.45
C LYS A 53 0.56 8.73 10.78
N MET A 54 -0.18 7.84 11.43
CA MET A 54 0.34 6.52 11.76
C MET A 54 0.69 5.74 10.50
N TYR A 55 -0.22 5.76 9.51
CA TYR A 55 0.00 5.08 8.26
C TYR A 55 1.27 5.59 7.56
N ALA A 56 1.40 6.91 7.46
CA ALA A 56 2.56 7.50 6.79
C ALA A 56 3.86 7.16 7.52
N GLU A 57 3.86 7.26 8.85
CA GLU A 57 5.06 6.98 9.61
C GLU A 57 5.45 5.52 9.55
N TYR A 58 4.46 4.65 9.60
CA TYR A 58 4.71 3.22 9.60
C TYR A 58 5.39 2.76 8.30
N LEU A 59 4.98 3.32 7.17
CA LEU A 59 5.47 2.87 5.87
C LEU A 59 6.57 3.73 5.28
N ARG A 60 6.86 4.89 5.87
CA ARG A 60 7.85 5.79 5.29
C ARG A 60 9.25 5.20 5.27
N LYS A 61 9.66 4.56 6.36
CA LYS A 61 11.00 4.01 6.43
C LYS A 61 11.26 2.94 5.36
N PRO A 62 10.41 1.93 5.20
CA PRO A 62 10.64 0.96 4.13
C PRO A 62 10.49 1.59 2.75
N PHE A 63 9.65 2.62 2.61
CA PHE A 63 9.51 3.32 1.34
C PHE A 63 10.82 4.03 0.97
N LEU A 64 11.41 4.74 1.91
CA LEU A 64 12.65 5.47 1.65
C LEU A 64 13.84 4.55 1.42
N SER A 65 13.84 3.39 2.04
CA SER A 65 14.94 2.44 1.88
C SER A 65 14.86 1.68 0.56
N GLY A 66 13.72 1.75 -0.14
CA GLY A 66 13.53 1.03 -1.39
C GLY A 66 12.95 -0.36 -1.20
N GLU A 67 12.72 -0.78 0.03
CA GLU A 67 12.11 -2.08 0.31
C GLU A 67 10.66 -2.13 -0.16
N LEU A 68 9.95 -1.02 -0.01
CA LEU A 68 8.54 -0.89 -0.37
C LEU A 68 8.40 0.08 -1.52
N LYS A 69 7.69 -0.32 -2.57
CA LYS A 69 7.45 0.53 -3.72
C LYS A 69 5.97 0.59 -4.03
N PHE A 70 5.54 1.74 -4.51
CA PHE A 70 4.13 1.96 -4.85
C PHE A 70 4.01 2.23 -6.34
N PHE A 71 2.99 1.65 -6.95
CA PHE A 71 2.71 1.82 -8.38
C PHE A 71 1.24 2.12 -8.57
N LYS A 72 0.93 3.30 -9.08
CA LYS A 72 -0.45 3.65 -9.36
C LYS A 72 -0.85 3.04 -10.70
N VAL A 73 -1.98 2.36 -10.70
CA VAL A 73 -2.44 1.66 -11.90
C VAL A 73 -3.91 1.90 -12.11
N SER A 74 -4.34 1.84 -13.37
CA SER A 74 -5.75 1.81 -13.69
C SER A 74 -6.19 0.37 -13.94
N GLY A 75 -5.23 -0.51 -14.14
CA GLY A 75 -5.43 -1.94 -14.26
C GLY A 75 -4.07 -2.57 -14.08
N HIS A 76 -4.04 -3.79 -13.64
CA HIS A 76 -2.76 -4.46 -13.37
C HIS A 76 -2.39 -5.40 -14.50
N SER A 77 -1.17 -5.29 -14.97
CA SER A 77 -0.64 -6.16 -16.01
C SER A 77 0.37 -7.11 -15.40
N GLY A 78 -0.02 -8.05 -14.67
CA GLY A 78 0.81 -8.96 -13.92
C GLY A 78 2.26 -9.05 -14.37
N ASN A 79 3.15 -8.72 -13.51
CA ASN A 79 4.56 -8.82 -13.79
C ASN A 79 5.19 -9.51 -12.60
N ILE A 80 5.52 -10.75 -12.78
CA ILE A 80 5.98 -11.59 -11.69
C ILE A 80 7.49 -11.51 -11.61
N GLY A 81 7.98 -11.11 -10.45
CA GLY A 81 9.40 -11.10 -10.20
C GLY A 81 9.79 -12.16 -9.19
N ASN A 82 11.07 -12.42 -9.12
CA ASN A 82 11.61 -13.33 -8.13
C ASN A 82 11.91 -12.56 -6.85
N ASP A 83 11.72 -13.18 -5.71
CA ASP A 83 12.09 -12.62 -4.42
C ASP A 83 11.38 -11.33 -4.07
N ARG A 84 10.17 -11.15 -4.58
CA ARG A 84 9.40 -9.98 -4.22
C ARG A 84 7.94 -10.39 -4.03
N ALA A 85 7.23 -9.60 -3.25
CA ALA A 85 5.80 -9.78 -3.03
C ALA A 85 5.07 -8.62 -3.71
N ASP A 86 4.18 -8.95 -4.62
CA ASP A 86 3.38 -7.96 -5.33
C ASP A 86 1.94 -8.03 -4.84
N PHE A 87 1.38 -6.87 -4.50
CA PHE A 87 0.00 -6.78 -4.03
C PHE A 87 -0.75 -5.75 -4.84
N MET A 88 -1.96 -6.09 -5.25
CA MET A 88 -2.88 -5.14 -5.83
C MET A 88 -3.89 -4.74 -4.77
N CYS A 89 -3.85 -3.49 -4.37
CA CYS A 89 -4.77 -2.94 -3.38
C CYS A 89 -5.70 -1.97 -4.06
N LYS A 90 -6.99 -2.17 -3.90
CA LYS A 90 -7.95 -1.25 -4.49
C LYS A 90 -9.15 -1.10 -3.60
N MET A 91 -9.81 0.03 -3.74
CA MET A 91 -10.97 0.36 -2.96
C MET A 91 -12.20 -0.13 -3.67
N ALA A 92 -12.83 -1.17 -3.12
CA ALA A 92 -14.07 -1.68 -3.66
C ALA A 92 -15.23 -0.90 -3.06
N PHE A 93 -16.42 -1.09 -3.63
CA PHE A 93 -17.58 -0.37 -3.16
C PHE A 93 -17.87 -0.62 -1.69
N LYS A 94 -17.82 -1.86 -1.26
CA LYS A 94 -18.17 -2.22 0.11
C LYS A 94 -17.01 -2.62 0.98
N GLU A 95 -15.89 -2.95 0.39
CA GLU A 95 -14.74 -3.41 1.15
C GLU A 95 -13.44 -2.99 0.48
N ARG A 96 -12.37 -3.13 1.22
CA ARG A 96 -11.01 -2.82 0.78
C ARG A 96 -10.26 -4.11 0.68
N GLU A 97 -9.62 -4.33 -0.42
CA GLU A 97 -8.97 -5.59 -0.68
C GLU A 97 -7.58 -5.39 -1.24
N CYS A 98 -6.67 -6.25 -0.77
CA CYS A 98 -5.36 -6.36 -1.38
C CYS A 98 -5.18 -7.82 -1.78
N TYR A 99 -4.78 -8.03 -3.00
CA TYR A 99 -4.56 -9.35 -3.53
C TYR A 99 -3.07 -9.60 -3.70
N ASN A 100 -2.62 -10.74 -3.24
CA ASN A 100 -1.23 -11.14 -3.46
C ASN A 100 -1.12 -11.62 -4.90
N LEU A 101 -0.24 -10.99 -5.67
CA LEU A 101 -0.07 -11.27 -7.08
C LEU A 101 1.11 -12.19 -7.38
N ASP A 102 1.89 -12.52 -6.37
CA ASP A 102 3.04 -13.45 -6.53
C ASP A 102 2.58 -14.89 -6.67
#